data_ac12b6f64b2110c10c558c7a331030ef
#
_entry.id   ac12b6f64b2110c10c558c7a331030ef
#
_cell.length_a   1.000
_cell.length_b   1.000
_cell.length_c   1.000
_cell.angle_alpha   90.00
_cell.angle_beta   90.00
_cell.angle_gamma   90.00
#
_symmetry.space_group_name_H-M   'P 1'
#
loop_
_entity.id
_entity.type
_entity.pdbx_description
1 polymer ?
#
loop_
_entity_poly.entity_id
_entity_poly.type
_entity_poly.pdbx_seq_one_letter_code
_entity_poly.pdbx_strand_id
1 'polypeptide(L)'
;MVRSAIGVVVGVVAWVVGFWILAILLAQLWPDYAVHGRQWTREGVFTFTAPMACCNLVAWLLAEIGAGWVAGRIARRGGAVWVLAGLLGVYLAVVHFALYWSRFPWWYDLGVVIPAVPAGTTTPTLYHHGKRGQ
;
A
#
# COMPACT_ATOMS: atom_id res chain seq x y z
N MET A 1 -7.73 12.47 20.52
CA MET A 1 -6.36 12.41 19.96
C MET A 1 -5.77 10.99 20.02
N VAL A 2 -5.76 10.28 21.16
CA VAL A 2 -5.15 8.94 21.33
C VAL A 2 -5.68 7.92 20.31
N ARG A 3 -7.00 7.80 20.11
CA ARG A 3 -7.59 6.86 19.13
C ARG A 3 -7.15 7.13 17.70
N SER A 4 -6.93 8.39 17.31
CA SER A 4 -6.45 8.73 15.97
C SER A 4 -5.01 8.28 15.77
N ALA A 5 -4.15 8.48 16.78
CA ALA A 5 -2.77 7.99 16.74
C ALA A 5 -2.71 6.46 16.68
N ILE A 6 -3.50 5.76 17.51
CA ILE A 6 -3.61 4.30 17.45
C ILE A 6 -4.10 3.85 16.07
N GLY A 7 -5.11 4.51 15.50
CA GLY A 7 -5.61 4.19 14.16
C GLY A 7 -4.55 4.32 13.08
N VAL A 8 -3.70 5.36 13.12
CA VAL A 8 -2.58 5.53 12.19
C VAL A 8 -1.54 4.42 12.36
N VAL A 9 -1.12 4.15 13.59
CA VAL A 9 -0.11 3.10 13.86
C VAL A 9 -0.60 1.72 13.40
N VAL A 10 -1.83 1.36 13.77
CA VAL A 10 -2.41 0.06 13.34
C VAL A 10 -2.63 0.03 11.83
N GLY A 11 -2.96 1.17 11.20
CA GLY A 11 -3.04 1.29 9.74
C GLY A 11 -1.70 1.00 9.06
N VAL A 12 -0.59 1.55 9.57
CA VAL A 12 0.76 1.25 9.04
C VAL A 12 1.07 -0.24 9.18
N VAL A 13 0.80 -0.84 10.34
CA VAL A 13 1.01 -2.28 10.56
C VAL A 13 0.15 -3.10 9.58
N ALA A 14 -1.12 -2.74 9.43
CA ALA A 14 -2.03 -3.42 8.51
C ALA A 14 -1.56 -3.32 7.06
N TRP A 15 -1.00 -2.17 6.64
CA TRP A 15 -0.42 -1.99 5.33
C TRP A 15 0.77 -2.93 5.10
N VAL A 16 1.74 -2.97 6.02
CA VAL A 16 2.91 -3.84 5.92
C VAL A 16 2.49 -5.31 5.87
N VAL A 17 1.67 -5.74 6.82
CA VAL A 17 1.20 -7.14 6.91
C VAL A 17 0.36 -7.51 5.69
N GLY A 18 -0.56 -6.63 5.28
CA GLY A 18 -1.42 -6.85 4.10
C GLY A 18 -0.61 -7.01 2.82
N PHE A 19 0.38 -6.14 2.59
CA PHE A 19 1.27 -6.26 1.44
C PHE A 19 2.05 -7.59 1.45
N TRP A 20 2.64 -7.97 2.59
CA TRP A 20 3.38 -9.22 2.70
C TRP A 20 2.49 -10.45 2.48
N ILE A 21 1.26 -10.46 3.00
CA ILE A 21 0.30 -11.54 2.75
C ILE A 21 0.02 -11.65 1.25
N LEU A 22 -0.26 -10.54 0.58
CA LEU A 22 -0.55 -10.53 -0.85
C LEU A 22 0.67 -10.96 -1.67
N ALA A 23 1.87 -10.52 -1.31
CA ALA A 23 3.12 -10.94 -1.97
C ALA A 23 3.38 -12.45 -1.80
N ILE A 24 3.13 -13.00 -0.62
CA ILE A 24 3.24 -14.45 -0.37
C ILE A 24 2.21 -15.22 -1.20
N LEU A 25 0.96 -14.76 -1.25
CA LEU A 25 -0.07 -15.40 -2.08
C LEU A 25 0.31 -15.38 -3.56
N LEU A 26 0.81 -14.26 -4.08
CA LEU A 26 1.32 -14.18 -5.44
C LEU A 26 2.47 -15.17 -5.68
N ALA A 27 3.40 -15.29 -4.73
CA ALA A 27 4.51 -16.20 -4.82
C ALA A 27 4.08 -17.69 -4.79
N GLN A 28 3.00 -18.01 -4.08
CA GLN A 28 2.42 -19.37 -4.05
C GLN A 28 1.67 -19.71 -5.34
N LEU A 29 0.93 -18.74 -5.88
CA LEU A 29 0.12 -18.93 -7.09
C LEU A 29 0.96 -18.84 -8.38
N TRP A 30 2.10 -18.18 -8.32
CA TRP A 30 2.97 -17.92 -9.47
C TRP A 30 4.44 -18.17 -9.10
N PRO A 31 4.97 -19.39 -9.34
CA PRO A 31 6.34 -19.77 -8.96
C PRO A 31 7.42 -18.85 -9.52
N ASP A 32 7.27 -18.36 -10.76
CA ASP A 32 8.23 -17.43 -11.37
C ASP A 32 8.27 -16.11 -10.64
N TYR A 33 7.12 -15.60 -10.14
CA TYR A 33 7.06 -14.41 -9.30
C TYR A 33 7.92 -14.58 -8.04
N ALA A 34 7.89 -15.77 -7.43
CA ALA A 34 8.74 -16.07 -6.26
C ALA A 34 10.24 -16.05 -6.58
N VAL A 35 10.64 -16.49 -7.78
CA VAL A 35 12.04 -16.43 -8.23
C VAL A 35 12.50 -14.97 -8.34
N HIS A 36 11.73 -14.14 -9.05
CA HIS A 36 12.03 -12.72 -9.23
C HIS A 36 12.01 -11.95 -7.91
N GLY A 37 11.09 -12.26 -7.00
CA GLY A 37 11.04 -11.67 -5.66
C GLY A 37 12.28 -11.99 -4.83
N ARG A 38 12.82 -13.22 -4.91
CA ARG A 38 14.08 -13.59 -4.25
C ARG A 38 15.29 -12.89 -4.86
N GLN A 39 15.34 -12.73 -6.19
CA GLN A 39 16.39 -11.95 -6.85
C GLN A 39 16.39 -10.51 -6.38
N TRP A 40 15.20 -9.88 -6.33
CA TRP A 40 15.07 -8.53 -5.80
C TRP A 40 15.61 -8.42 -4.37
N THR A 41 15.22 -9.31 -3.46
CA THR A 41 15.63 -9.24 -2.06
C THR A 41 17.12 -9.52 -1.83
N ARG A 42 17.75 -10.32 -2.68
CA ARG A 42 19.16 -10.69 -2.55
C ARG A 42 20.11 -9.76 -3.31
N GLU A 43 19.73 -9.38 -4.52
CA GLU A 43 20.60 -8.69 -5.47
C GLU A 43 20.21 -7.23 -5.69
N GLY A 44 19.00 -6.83 -5.26
CA GLY A 44 18.46 -5.49 -5.48
C GLY A 44 18.19 -5.18 -6.96
N VAL A 45 18.02 -6.22 -7.80
CA VAL A 45 17.78 -6.08 -9.24
C VAL A 45 16.32 -6.34 -9.54
N PHE A 46 15.66 -5.40 -10.21
CA PHE A 46 14.27 -5.54 -10.64
C PHE A 46 14.18 -6.37 -11.92
N THR A 47 13.78 -7.60 -11.78
CA THR A 47 13.67 -8.57 -12.91
C THR A 47 12.22 -8.95 -13.21
N PHE A 48 11.24 -8.36 -12.54
CA PHE A 48 9.83 -8.64 -12.76
C PHE A 48 9.40 -8.33 -14.21
N THR A 49 8.65 -9.24 -14.80
CA THR A 49 7.95 -8.97 -16.06
C THR A 49 6.84 -7.95 -15.87
N ALA A 50 6.37 -7.29 -16.94
CA ALA A 50 5.31 -6.30 -16.84
C ALA A 50 4.02 -6.86 -16.16
N PRO A 51 3.52 -8.07 -16.47
CA PRO A 51 2.38 -8.65 -15.74
C PRO A 51 2.64 -8.83 -14.25
N MET A 52 3.84 -9.30 -13.86
CA MET A 52 4.21 -9.48 -12.45
C MET A 52 4.25 -8.14 -11.72
N ALA A 53 4.85 -7.13 -12.36
CA ALA A 53 4.90 -5.77 -11.81
C ALA A 53 3.50 -5.16 -11.65
N CYS A 54 2.60 -5.36 -12.61
CA CYS A 54 1.20 -4.94 -12.49
C CYS A 54 0.48 -5.64 -11.32
N CYS A 55 0.65 -6.96 -11.16
CA CYS A 55 0.09 -7.69 -10.02
C CYS A 55 0.63 -7.15 -8.69
N ASN A 56 1.92 -6.81 -8.65
CA ASN A 56 2.53 -6.23 -7.47
C ASN A 56 1.97 -4.83 -7.16
N LEU A 57 1.74 -3.98 -8.17
CA LEU A 57 1.07 -2.68 -8.00
C LEU A 57 -0.36 -2.84 -7.46
N VAL A 58 -1.11 -3.83 -7.95
CA VAL A 58 -2.44 -4.15 -7.42
C VAL A 58 -2.36 -4.58 -5.95
N ALA A 59 -1.37 -5.39 -5.58
CA ALA A 59 -1.15 -5.79 -4.19
C ALA A 59 -0.83 -4.57 -3.29
N TRP A 60 0.00 -3.63 -3.75
CA TRP A 60 0.25 -2.36 -3.06
C TRP A 60 -1.03 -1.58 -2.83
N LEU A 61 -1.82 -1.37 -3.88
CA LEU A 61 -3.08 -0.64 -3.83
C LEU A 61 -4.08 -1.27 -2.86
N LEU A 62 -4.25 -2.58 -2.89
CA LEU A 62 -5.15 -3.30 -1.99
C LEU A 62 -4.68 -3.19 -0.52
N ALA A 63 -3.38 -3.25 -0.27
CA ALA A 63 -2.83 -3.06 1.07
C ALA A 63 -3.09 -1.64 1.60
N GLU A 64 -2.97 -0.60 0.76
CA GLU A 64 -3.26 0.79 1.11
C GLU A 64 -4.74 1.01 1.44
N ILE A 65 -5.64 0.49 0.60
CA ILE A 65 -7.09 0.56 0.84
C ILE A 65 -7.45 -0.14 2.15
N GLY A 66 -6.92 -1.34 2.39
CA GLY A 66 -7.12 -2.10 3.62
C GLY A 66 -6.62 -1.35 4.86
N ALA A 67 -5.43 -0.77 4.77
CA ALA A 67 -4.84 0.04 5.83
C ALA A 67 -5.68 1.28 6.17
N GLY A 68 -6.14 2.01 5.15
CA GLY A 68 -7.02 3.15 5.31
C GLY A 68 -8.35 2.77 5.97
N TRP A 69 -8.93 1.64 5.58
CA TRP A 69 -10.16 1.12 6.19
C TRP A 69 -9.96 0.77 7.67
N VAL A 70 -8.89 0.08 8.03
CA VAL A 70 -8.55 -0.27 9.41
C VAL A 70 -8.33 0.98 10.25
N ALA A 71 -7.53 1.93 9.76
CA ALA A 71 -7.25 3.19 10.44
C ALA A 71 -8.55 3.98 10.70
N GLY A 72 -9.42 4.10 9.69
CA GLY A 72 -10.70 4.79 9.81
C GLY A 72 -11.65 4.15 10.82
N ARG A 73 -11.71 2.82 10.86
CA ARG A 73 -12.52 2.06 11.83
C ARG A 73 -12.08 2.31 13.27
N ILE A 74 -10.78 2.29 13.53
CA ILE A 74 -10.22 2.47 14.88
C ILE A 74 -10.35 3.92 15.32
N ALA A 75 -9.97 4.86 14.47
CA ALA A 75 -9.97 6.28 14.79
C ALA A 75 -11.39 6.87 14.90
N ARG A 76 -12.37 6.28 14.24
CA ARG A 76 -13.74 6.79 14.08
C ARG A 76 -13.80 8.23 13.53
N ARG A 77 -12.75 8.69 12.87
CA ARG A 77 -12.58 10.03 12.30
C ARG A 77 -11.81 9.95 11.00
N GLY A 78 -12.27 10.63 9.96
CA GLY A 78 -11.62 10.67 8.65
C GLY A 78 -10.20 11.26 8.67
N GLY A 79 -9.89 12.16 9.63
CA GLY A 79 -8.57 12.78 9.72
C GLY A 79 -7.40 11.80 9.90
N ALA A 80 -7.61 10.68 10.59
CA ALA A 80 -6.57 9.67 10.75
C ALA A 80 -6.20 8.99 9.42
N VAL A 81 -7.18 8.81 8.55
CA VAL A 81 -6.98 8.23 7.21
C VAL A 81 -6.14 9.16 6.34
N TRP A 82 -6.40 10.46 6.38
CA TRP A 82 -5.61 11.47 5.67
C TRP A 82 -4.17 11.53 6.16
N VAL A 83 -3.96 11.48 7.48
CA VAL A 83 -2.62 11.44 8.08
C VAL A 83 -1.88 10.17 7.64
N LEU A 84 -2.55 9.01 7.67
CA LEU A 84 -1.96 7.75 7.21
C LEU A 84 -1.58 7.83 5.73
N ALA A 85 -2.50 8.28 4.87
CA ALA A 85 -2.26 8.42 3.44
C ALA A 85 -1.08 9.38 3.14
N GLY A 86 -1.00 10.50 3.86
CA GLY A 86 0.12 11.43 3.75
C GLY A 86 1.46 10.80 4.16
N LEU A 87 1.48 10.08 5.27
CA LEU A 87 2.70 9.39 5.75
C LEU A 87 3.16 8.30 4.77
N LEU A 88 2.23 7.46 4.29
CA LEU A 88 2.55 6.42 3.29
C LEU A 88 3.00 7.05 1.97
N GLY A 89 2.32 8.09 1.49
CA GLY A 89 2.70 8.80 0.27
C GLY A 89 4.10 9.40 0.34
N VAL A 90 4.44 10.08 1.44
CA VAL A 90 5.80 10.61 1.66
C VAL A 90 6.83 9.48 1.76
N TYR A 91 6.53 8.43 2.53
CA TYR A 91 7.43 7.27 2.66
C TYR A 91 7.70 6.62 1.31
N LEU A 92 6.65 6.32 0.54
CA LEU A 92 6.79 5.70 -0.78
C LEU A 92 7.52 6.62 -1.77
N ALA A 93 7.23 7.92 -1.76
CA ALA A 93 7.96 8.88 -2.58
C ALA A 93 9.46 8.90 -2.25
N VAL A 94 9.81 8.96 -0.97
CA VAL A 94 11.23 8.93 -0.55
C VAL A 94 11.88 7.60 -0.95
N VAL A 95 11.25 6.46 -0.68
CA VAL A 95 11.80 5.15 -1.02
C VAL A 95 12.00 5.01 -2.53
N HIS A 96 10.99 5.33 -3.32
CA HIS A 96 11.05 5.13 -4.78
C HIS A 96 11.91 6.17 -5.48
N PHE A 97 11.78 7.45 -5.15
CA PHE A 97 12.53 8.51 -5.86
C PHE A 97 13.94 8.77 -5.32
N ALA A 98 14.17 8.60 -4.01
CA ALA A 98 15.49 8.85 -3.44
C ALA A 98 16.39 7.61 -3.39
N LEU A 99 15.81 6.41 -3.14
CA LEU A 99 16.60 5.20 -2.93
C LEU A 99 16.58 4.24 -4.13
N TYR A 100 15.50 4.19 -4.91
CA TYR A 100 15.30 3.15 -5.92
C TYR A 100 15.04 3.66 -7.34
N TRP A 101 15.06 4.98 -7.60
CA TRP A 101 14.72 5.58 -8.91
C TRP A 101 15.43 4.93 -10.10
N SER A 102 16.69 4.54 -9.96
CA SER A 102 17.47 3.90 -11.01
C SER A 102 17.28 2.37 -11.10
N ARG A 103 16.55 1.76 -10.17
CA ARG A 103 16.41 0.31 -10.04
C ARG A 103 15.10 -0.22 -10.57
N PHE A 104 14.07 0.61 -10.66
CA PHE A 104 12.75 0.28 -11.19
C PHE A 104 12.49 1.00 -12.51
N PRO A 105 11.61 0.47 -13.36
CA PRO A 105 11.06 1.23 -14.47
C PRO A 105 10.26 2.43 -13.94
N TRP A 106 10.42 3.60 -14.53
CA TRP A 106 9.79 4.86 -14.09
C TRP A 106 8.26 4.75 -13.91
N TRP A 107 7.59 4.00 -14.78
CA TRP A 107 6.14 3.78 -14.72
C TRP A 107 5.73 2.99 -13.46
N TYR A 108 6.61 2.08 -12.98
CA TYR A 108 6.38 1.34 -11.76
C TYR A 108 6.47 2.26 -10.54
N ASP A 109 7.52 3.09 -10.46
CA ASP A 109 7.69 4.06 -9.38
C ASP A 109 6.49 5.01 -9.29
N LEU A 110 6.03 5.53 -10.43
CA LEU A 110 4.82 6.36 -10.47
C LEU A 110 3.56 5.59 -10.09
N GLY A 111 3.46 4.33 -10.51
CA GLY A 111 2.33 3.44 -10.19
C GLY A 111 2.20 3.12 -8.71
N VAL A 112 3.30 3.13 -7.96
CA VAL A 112 3.29 2.97 -6.49
C VAL A 112 2.92 4.29 -5.79
N VAL A 113 3.53 5.41 -6.20
CA VAL A 113 3.43 6.68 -5.47
C VAL A 113 2.12 7.41 -5.73
N ILE A 114 1.66 7.47 -7.00
CA ILE A 114 0.46 8.26 -7.36
C ILE A 114 -0.80 7.75 -6.68
N PRO A 115 -1.10 6.43 -6.63
CA PRO A 115 -2.32 5.92 -6.01
C PRO A 115 -2.31 5.96 -4.47
N ALA A 116 -1.16 6.12 -3.82
CA ALA A 116 -1.02 6.02 -2.37
C ALA A 116 -1.97 6.98 -1.61
N VAL A 117 -2.10 8.22 -2.08
CA VAL A 117 -2.96 9.21 -1.43
C VAL A 117 -4.45 8.96 -1.70
N PRO A 118 -4.93 8.85 -2.96
CA PRO A 118 -6.35 8.62 -3.23
C PRO A 118 -6.84 7.26 -2.70
N ALA A 119 -6.05 6.20 -2.79
CA ALA A 119 -6.44 4.88 -2.30
C ALA A 119 -6.69 4.87 -0.79
N GLY A 120 -5.81 5.48 -0.02
CA GLY A 120 -5.97 5.60 1.43
C GLY A 120 -7.20 6.41 1.84
N THR A 121 -7.68 7.35 1.01
CA THR A 121 -8.76 8.29 1.34
C THR A 121 -10.14 7.88 0.84
N THR A 122 -10.26 6.90 -0.06
CA THR A 122 -11.55 6.43 -0.59
C THR A 122 -12.46 5.78 0.46
N THR A 123 -11.88 5.25 1.52
CA THR A 123 -12.60 4.53 2.58
C THR A 123 -13.54 5.37 3.46
N PRO A 124 -13.33 6.68 3.74
CA PRO A 124 -14.27 7.48 4.52
C PRO A 124 -15.62 7.70 3.84
N THR A 125 -15.66 7.79 2.51
CA THR A 125 -16.89 8.03 1.74
C THR A 125 -17.86 6.85 1.83
N LEU A 126 -17.36 5.64 1.84
CA LEU A 126 -18.17 4.43 2.00
C LEU A 126 -18.79 4.32 3.40
N TYR A 127 -18.13 4.88 4.43
CA TYR A 127 -18.61 4.85 5.81
C TYR A 127 -19.77 5.84 6.06
N HIS A 128 -19.82 6.96 5.34
CA HIS A 128 -20.86 7.98 5.52
C HIS A 128 -22.18 7.61 4.83
N HIS A 129 -22.14 6.85 3.73
CA HIS A 129 -23.38 6.42 3.05
C HIS A 129 -24.19 5.37 3.83
N GLY A 130 -23.55 4.52 4.62
CA GLY A 130 -24.23 3.52 5.44
C GLY A 130 -25.01 4.08 6.64
N LYS A 131 -24.78 5.33 7.06
CA LYS A 131 -25.46 5.95 8.21
C LYS A 131 -26.66 6.85 7.87
N ARG A 132 -26.90 7.14 6.60
CA ARG A 132 -28.05 7.97 6.17
C ARG A 132 -29.32 7.17 5.89
N GLY A 133 -29.29 5.85 6.02
CA GLY A 133 -30.41 4.95 5.78
C GLY A 133 -31.02 4.31 7.05
N GLN A 134 -30.69 4.80 8.24
CA GLN A 134 -31.30 4.46 9.52
C GLN A 134 -31.82 5.76 10.15
#